data_46458fed3da3eab1e66fc96255ddb3cc
#
_entry.id   46458fed3da3eab1e66fc96255ddb3cc
#
_cell.length_a   1.000
_cell.length_b   1.000
_cell.length_c   1.000
_cell.angle_alpha   90.00
_cell.angle_beta   90.00
_cell.angle_gamma   90.00
#
_symmetry.space_group_name_H-M   'P 1'
#
loop_
_entity.id
_entity.type
_entity.pdbx_description
1 polymer ?
#
loop_
_entity_poly.entity_id
_entity_poly.type
_entity_poly.pdbx_seq_one_letter_code
_entity_poly.pdbx_strand_id
1 'polypeptide(L)'
;MKRKHYGKYIVRWTVTLLLLVLIVAGAVWIPRLLHIFLTSTGRQPPDVPDTQDYPVQGADVSYYQGNIDWNVLESQGISFCFIKATEGIDHSDTQFRQNWSTAQDSGIYVGAYHFYRFENSGREQAENFMQQVPVTENTLPPVIDVELYDDSGILPDVQETRDNLQEMLDLLEEHYGVKPILYAAPNTYRKYISCFQ
;
A
#
# COMPACT_ATOMS: atom_id res chain seq x y z
N MET A 1 -36.73 -42.62 47.34
CA MET A 1 -35.40 -42.00 47.25
C MET A 1 -35.03 -41.64 45.80
N LYS A 2 -35.72 -40.72 45.10
CA LYS A 2 -35.40 -40.33 43.69
C LYS A 2 -35.36 -38.83 43.42
N ARG A 3 -35.35 -37.97 44.44
CA ARG A 3 -35.37 -36.50 44.25
C ARG A 3 -34.01 -35.79 44.15
N LYS A 4 -32.86 -36.46 44.39
CA LYS A 4 -31.53 -35.83 44.44
C LYS A 4 -30.84 -35.68 43.08
N HIS A 5 -31.26 -36.35 42.03
CA HIS A 5 -30.62 -36.28 40.73
C HIS A 5 -31.08 -35.15 39.80
N TYR A 6 -32.34 -34.74 39.91
CA TYR A 6 -32.92 -33.69 39.07
C TYR A 6 -32.29 -32.30 39.29
N GLY A 7 -31.92 -31.98 40.54
CA GLY A 7 -31.31 -30.69 40.86
C GLY A 7 -29.95 -30.49 40.20
N LYS A 8 -29.14 -31.55 40.05
CA LYS A 8 -27.83 -31.45 39.39
C LYS A 8 -27.92 -31.20 37.86
N TYR A 9 -28.93 -31.74 37.23
CA TYR A 9 -29.16 -31.52 35.79
C TYR A 9 -29.71 -30.15 35.54
N ILE A 10 -30.61 -29.64 36.35
CA ILE A 10 -31.17 -28.28 36.24
C ILE A 10 -30.02 -27.26 36.39
N VAL A 11 -29.18 -27.38 37.39
CA VAL A 11 -28.03 -26.47 37.60
C VAL A 11 -27.03 -26.51 36.42
N ARG A 12 -26.77 -27.70 35.88
CA ARG A 12 -25.88 -27.82 34.70
C ARG A 12 -26.48 -27.15 33.49
N TRP A 13 -27.76 -27.34 33.22
CA TRP A 13 -28.44 -26.71 32.08
C TRP A 13 -28.57 -25.19 32.24
N THR A 14 -28.82 -24.67 33.45
CA THR A 14 -28.83 -23.22 33.70
C THR A 14 -27.45 -22.57 33.52
N VAL A 15 -26.39 -23.22 33.98
CA VAL A 15 -25.00 -22.72 33.76
C VAL A 15 -24.64 -22.75 32.29
N THR A 16 -24.99 -23.81 31.56
CA THR A 16 -24.72 -23.89 30.10
C THR A 16 -25.50 -22.81 29.34
N LEU A 17 -26.76 -22.57 29.71
CA LEU A 17 -27.56 -21.52 29.07
C LEU A 17 -26.99 -20.11 29.34
N LEU A 18 -26.57 -19.85 30.57
CA LEU A 18 -25.92 -18.59 30.97
C LEU A 18 -24.60 -18.37 30.19
N LEU A 19 -23.77 -19.40 30.03
CA LEU A 19 -22.56 -19.32 29.24
C LEU A 19 -22.84 -19.05 27.76
N LEU A 20 -23.86 -19.69 27.20
CA LEU A 20 -24.30 -19.44 25.82
C LEU A 20 -24.79 -17.99 25.63
N VAL A 21 -25.58 -17.46 26.57
CA VAL A 21 -26.04 -16.08 26.55
C VAL A 21 -24.84 -15.10 26.62
N LEU A 22 -23.85 -15.38 27.47
CA LEU A 22 -22.63 -14.56 27.58
C LEU A 22 -21.79 -14.61 26.32
N ILE A 23 -21.67 -15.77 25.66
CA ILE A 23 -20.94 -15.90 24.39
C ILE A 23 -21.65 -15.12 23.27
N VAL A 24 -22.99 -15.25 23.17
CA VAL A 24 -23.77 -14.53 22.16
C VAL A 24 -23.75 -13.02 22.43
N ALA A 25 -23.90 -12.60 23.68
CA ALA A 25 -23.76 -11.19 24.06
C ALA A 25 -22.36 -10.66 23.74
N GLY A 26 -21.30 -11.42 24.07
CA GLY A 26 -19.92 -11.08 23.72
C GLY A 26 -19.72 -10.95 22.23
N ALA A 27 -20.20 -11.89 21.43
CA ALA A 27 -20.09 -11.88 19.98
C ALA A 27 -20.80 -10.68 19.32
N VAL A 28 -21.86 -10.17 19.93
CA VAL A 28 -22.60 -9.00 19.41
C VAL A 28 -22.05 -7.68 19.93
N TRP A 29 -21.68 -7.63 21.22
CA TRP A 29 -21.29 -6.37 21.87
C TRP A 29 -19.80 -6.03 21.74
N ILE A 30 -18.91 -7.03 21.69
CA ILE A 30 -17.47 -6.77 21.53
C ILE A 30 -17.16 -6.07 20.21
N PRO A 31 -17.66 -6.49 19.04
CA PRO A 31 -17.44 -5.77 17.78
C PRO A 31 -18.01 -4.35 17.80
N ARG A 32 -19.19 -4.15 18.43
CA ARG A 32 -19.80 -2.82 18.56
C ARG A 32 -18.98 -1.90 19.47
N LEU A 33 -18.53 -2.39 20.62
CA LEU A 33 -17.67 -1.63 21.53
C LEU A 33 -16.32 -1.33 20.90
N LEU A 34 -15.74 -2.29 20.16
CA LEU A 34 -14.50 -2.10 19.43
C LEU A 34 -14.67 -1.05 18.32
N HIS A 35 -15.77 -1.10 17.59
CA HIS A 35 -16.11 -0.09 16.57
C HIS A 35 -16.27 1.30 17.19
N ILE A 36 -17.00 1.40 18.32
CA ILE A 36 -17.16 2.67 19.05
C ILE A 36 -15.81 3.16 19.59
N PHE A 37 -14.99 2.27 20.13
CA PHE A 37 -13.65 2.61 20.63
C PHE A 37 -12.74 3.10 19.51
N LEU A 38 -12.72 2.43 18.36
CA LEU A 38 -11.96 2.83 17.19
C LEU A 38 -12.44 4.14 16.58
N THR A 39 -13.74 4.41 16.61
CA THR A 39 -14.32 5.69 16.15
C THR A 39 -14.17 6.81 17.18
N SER A 40 -14.13 6.50 18.48
CA SER A 40 -13.96 7.50 19.55
C SER A 40 -12.51 7.90 19.82
N THR A 41 -11.52 7.14 19.30
CA THR A 41 -10.09 7.48 19.47
C THR A 41 -9.61 8.62 18.59
N GLY A 42 -10.52 9.36 17.94
CA GLY A 42 -10.18 10.59 17.20
C GLY A 42 -9.25 10.38 15.99
N ARG A 43 -9.03 9.14 15.57
CA ARG A 43 -8.48 8.89 14.24
C ARG A 43 -9.57 9.24 13.25
N GLN A 44 -9.55 10.47 12.78
CA GLN A 44 -10.26 10.78 11.55
C GLN A 44 -9.77 9.79 10.47
N PRO A 45 -10.68 9.25 9.66
CA PRO A 45 -10.24 8.60 8.44
C PRO A 45 -9.31 9.58 7.73
N PRO A 46 -8.23 9.10 7.09
CA PRO A 46 -7.37 9.99 6.32
C PRO A 46 -8.30 10.86 5.46
N ASP A 47 -8.03 12.18 5.44
CA ASP A 47 -8.78 13.11 4.60
C ASP A 47 -8.77 12.54 3.17
N VAL A 48 -9.86 11.87 2.82
CA VAL A 48 -10.04 11.44 1.42
C VAL A 48 -10.27 12.73 0.66
N PRO A 49 -9.40 13.10 -0.29
CA PRO A 49 -9.58 14.30 -1.07
C PRO A 49 -10.98 14.34 -1.68
N ASP A 50 -11.62 15.50 -1.66
CA ASP A 50 -12.92 15.65 -2.29
C ASP A 50 -12.80 15.35 -3.79
N THR A 51 -13.61 14.43 -4.28
CA THR A 51 -13.64 14.07 -5.70
C THR A 51 -14.02 15.23 -6.61
N GLN A 52 -14.61 16.32 -6.06
CA GLN A 52 -14.86 17.55 -6.80
C GLN A 52 -13.58 18.33 -7.06
N ASP A 53 -12.64 18.31 -6.10
CA ASP A 53 -11.33 18.96 -6.25
C ASP A 53 -10.35 18.09 -7.03
N TYR A 54 -10.49 16.77 -6.95
CA TYR A 54 -9.63 15.77 -7.60
C TYR A 54 -10.48 14.77 -8.41
N PRO A 55 -10.97 15.18 -9.59
CA PRO A 55 -11.90 14.35 -10.37
C PRO A 55 -11.25 13.12 -11.02
N VAL A 56 -9.92 13.11 -11.16
CA VAL A 56 -9.18 11.98 -11.71
C VAL A 56 -8.66 11.14 -10.55
N GLN A 57 -9.14 9.91 -10.46
CA GLN A 57 -8.80 8.99 -9.41
C GLN A 57 -7.84 7.90 -9.89
N GLY A 58 -6.87 7.56 -9.06
CA GLY A 58 -5.92 6.49 -9.30
C GLY A 58 -5.72 5.60 -8.10
N ALA A 59 -4.99 4.53 -8.32
CA ALA A 59 -4.57 3.60 -7.28
C ALA A 59 -3.10 3.23 -7.45
N ASP A 60 -2.48 2.73 -6.39
CA ASP A 60 -1.25 1.99 -6.45
C ASP A 60 -1.48 0.56 -5.98
N VAL A 61 -0.74 -0.37 -6.54
CA VAL A 61 -0.88 -1.80 -6.27
C VAL A 61 0.47 -2.51 -6.25
N SER A 62 0.52 -3.61 -5.51
CA SER A 62 1.67 -4.49 -5.41
C SER A 62 1.23 -5.94 -5.30
N TYR A 63 2.15 -6.86 -5.02
CA TYR A 63 1.81 -8.26 -4.74
C TYR A 63 0.81 -8.44 -3.59
N TYR A 64 0.69 -7.47 -2.68
CA TYR A 64 -0.25 -7.53 -1.55
C TYR A 64 -1.72 -7.60 -2.00
N GLN A 65 -2.06 -7.00 -3.14
CA GLN A 65 -3.40 -7.04 -3.70
C GLN A 65 -3.67 -8.32 -4.52
N GLY A 66 -2.63 -9.11 -4.82
CA GLY A 66 -2.75 -10.33 -5.61
C GLY A 66 -3.21 -10.08 -7.04
N ASN A 67 -4.11 -10.95 -7.52
CA ASN A 67 -4.69 -10.79 -8.86
C ASN A 67 -5.75 -9.69 -8.86
N ILE A 68 -5.61 -8.75 -9.79
CA ILE A 68 -6.48 -7.57 -9.88
C ILE A 68 -7.46 -7.77 -11.04
N ASP A 69 -8.73 -7.48 -10.77
CA ASP A 69 -9.75 -7.35 -11.82
C ASP A 69 -9.79 -5.88 -12.29
N TRP A 70 -9.09 -5.61 -13.37
CA TRP A 70 -8.93 -4.27 -13.92
C TRP A 70 -10.26 -3.69 -14.43
N ASN A 71 -11.18 -4.54 -14.93
CA ASN A 71 -12.50 -4.09 -15.35
C ASN A 71 -13.33 -3.58 -14.16
N VAL A 72 -13.17 -4.23 -13.00
CA VAL A 72 -13.84 -3.76 -11.77
C VAL A 72 -13.27 -2.40 -11.34
N LEU A 73 -11.94 -2.22 -11.36
CA LEU A 73 -11.33 -0.93 -11.02
C LEU A 73 -11.77 0.18 -11.97
N GLU A 74 -11.78 -0.07 -13.28
CA GLU A 74 -12.25 0.87 -14.29
C GLU A 74 -13.73 1.25 -14.04
N SER A 75 -14.58 0.26 -13.77
CA SER A 75 -16.00 0.49 -13.48
C SER A 75 -16.25 1.31 -12.20
N GLN A 76 -15.29 1.33 -11.28
CA GLN A 76 -15.31 2.15 -10.07
C GLN A 76 -14.76 3.58 -10.29
N GLY A 77 -14.37 3.93 -11.51
CA GLY A 77 -13.88 5.25 -11.87
C GLY A 77 -12.37 5.45 -11.68
N ILE A 78 -11.61 4.38 -11.46
CA ILE A 78 -10.15 4.45 -11.43
C ILE A 78 -9.65 4.68 -12.85
N SER A 79 -8.95 5.79 -13.06
CA SER A 79 -8.46 6.23 -14.37
C SER A 79 -6.99 5.89 -14.59
N PHE A 80 -6.21 5.75 -13.52
CA PHE A 80 -4.80 5.39 -13.61
C PHE A 80 -4.37 4.50 -12.45
N CYS A 81 -3.29 3.75 -12.65
CA CYS A 81 -2.73 2.89 -11.62
C CYS A 81 -1.21 2.82 -11.72
N PHE A 82 -0.53 2.92 -10.58
CA PHE A 82 0.90 2.62 -10.47
C PHE A 82 1.10 1.23 -9.87
N ILE A 83 1.90 0.41 -10.54
CA ILE A 83 2.15 -0.99 -10.15
C ILE A 83 3.57 -1.10 -9.61
N LYS A 84 3.73 -1.68 -8.40
CA LYS A 84 5.06 -1.96 -7.86
C LYS A 84 5.82 -2.88 -8.79
N ALA A 85 6.99 -2.44 -9.25
CA ALA A 85 7.86 -3.26 -10.08
C ALA A 85 9.03 -3.83 -9.27
N THR A 86 9.70 -2.98 -8.51
CA THR A 86 10.94 -3.33 -7.82
C THR A 86 11.09 -2.62 -6.48
N GLU A 87 12.03 -3.10 -5.67
CA GLU A 87 12.46 -2.49 -4.42
C GLU A 87 13.97 -2.73 -4.25
N GLY A 88 14.71 -1.71 -3.87
CA GLY A 88 16.15 -1.82 -3.69
C GLY A 88 16.87 -2.33 -4.94
N ILE A 89 17.95 -3.06 -4.75
CA ILE A 89 18.84 -3.44 -5.86
C ILE A 89 18.50 -4.79 -6.52
N ASP A 90 17.71 -5.64 -5.86
CA ASP A 90 17.54 -7.04 -6.26
C ASP A 90 16.12 -7.59 -6.10
N HIS A 91 15.22 -6.85 -5.45
CA HIS A 91 13.84 -7.32 -5.26
C HIS A 91 12.96 -6.91 -6.43
N SER A 92 12.24 -7.89 -7.01
CA SER A 92 11.18 -7.68 -8.00
C SER A 92 9.84 -8.11 -7.41
N ASP A 93 8.81 -7.27 -7.60
CA ASP A 93 7.47 -7.62 -7.14
C ASP A 93 6.94 -8.84 -7.91
N THR A 94 6.49 -9.85 -7.16
CA THR A 94 6.10 -11.16 -7.73
C THR A 94 4.86 -11.11 -8.61
N GLN A 95 4.03 -10.08 -8.45
CA GLN A 95 2.82 -9.88 -9.26
C GLN A 95 3.01 -8.85 -10.38
N PHE A 96 4.18 -8.18 -10.44
CA PHE A 96 4.39 -7.11 -11.41
C PHE A 96 4.08 -7.52 -12.85
N ARG A 97 4.68 -8.60 -13.33
CA ARG A 97 4.53 -9.03 -14.73
C ARG A 97 3.07 -9.35 -15.08
N GLN A 98 2.38 -10.02 -14.16
CA GLN A 98 0.97 -10.37 -14.36
C GLN A 98 0.11 -9.11 -14.36
N ASN A 99 0.25 -8.25 -13.35
CA ASN A 99 -0.53 -7.03 -13.22
C ASN A 99 -0.23 -6.06 -14.36
N TRP A 100 1.05 -5.89 -14.74
CA TRP A 100 1.47 -5.06 -15.86
C TRP A 100 0.84 -5.50 -17.18
N SER A 101 0.92 -6.79 -17.49
CA SER A 101 0.36 -7.35 -18.74
C SER A 101 -1.16 -7.20 -18.81
N THR A 102 -1.87 -7.54 -17.73
CA THR A 102 -3.33 -7.50 -17.72
C THR A 102 -3.91 -6.08 -17.61
N ALA A 103 -3.18 -5.15 -16.99
CA ALA A 103 -3.60 -3.76 -16.92
C ALA A 103 -3.60 -3.06 -18.28
N GLN A 104 -2.65 -3.41 -19.15
CA GLN A 104 -2.56 -2.79 -20.50
C GLN A 104 -3.74 -3.14 -21.40
N ASP A 105 -4.45 -4.22 -21.13
CA ASP A 105 -5.67 -4.62 -21.84
C ASP A 105 -6.92 -3.89 -21.33
N SER A 106 -6.79 -3.07 -20.28
CA SER A 106 -7.87 -2.26 -19.70
C SER A 106 -7.86 -0.82 -20.21
N GLY A 107 -8.90 -0.06 -19.90
CA GLY A 107 -8.96 1.39 -20.16
C GLY A 107 -8.19 2.26 -19.17
N ILE A 108 -7.44 1.65 -18.22
CA ILE A 108 -6.71 2.35 -17.16
C ILE A 108 -5.30 2.71 -17.66
N TYR A 109 -4.87 3.96 -17.46
CA TYR A 109 -3.47 4.36 -17.70
C TYR A 109 -2.58 3.75 -16.62
N VAL A 110 -1.53 3.02 -17.03
CA VAL A 110 -0.64 2.36 -16.09
C VAL A 110 0.76 2.93 -16.08
N GLY A 111 1.36 2.95 -14.90
CA GLY A 111 2.77 3.22 -14.65
C GLY A 111 3.35 2.22 -13.69
N ALA A 112 4.66 2.25 -13.55
CA ALA A 112 5.37 1.40 -12.60
C ALA A 112 6.05 2.25 -11.53
N TYR A 113 6.18 1.70 -10.31
CA TYR A 113 6.96 2.34 -9.28
C TYR A 113 8.05 1.44 -8.70
N HIS A 114 9.12 2.10 -8.26
CA HIS A 114 10.23 1.54 -7.52
C HIS A 114 10.14 1.99 -6.06
N PHE A 115 10.20 1.06 -5.12
CA PHE A 115 10.31 1.37 -3.70
C PHE A 115 11.78 1.59 -3.35
N TYR A 116 12.13 2.85 -3.05
CA TYR A 116 13.51 3.28 -2.83
C TYR A 116 14.06 2.81 -1.49
N ARG A 117 15.27 2.26 -1.49
CA ARG A 117 16.02 1.87 -0.30
C ARG A 117 17.21 2.78 -0.08
N PHE A 118 17.22 3.45 1.06
CA PHE A 118 18.21 4.48 1.39
C PHE A 118 19.64 3.95 1.55
N GLU A 119 19.79 2.67 1.86
CA GLU A 119 21.06 1.98 2.01
C GLU A 119 21.71 1.53 0.70
N ASN A 120 21.02 1.73 -0.43
CA ASN A 120 21.46 1.26 -1.74
C ASN A 120 21.86 2.42 -2.65
N SER A 121 22.76 2.17 -3.62
CA SER A 121 23.13 3.17 -4.61
C SER A 121 22.00 3.49 -5.57
N GLY A 122 21.93 4.73 -6.04
CA GLY A 122 20.91 5.15 -6.99
C GLY A 122 21.02 4.40 -8.33
N ARG A 123 22.26 4.14 -8.78
CA ARG A 123 22.55 3.41 -10.01
C ARG A 123 22.00 1.97 -9.98
N GLU A 124 22.34 1.20 -8.94
CA GLU A 124 21.91 -0.20 -8.88
C GLU A 124 20.39 -0.32 -8.75
N GLN A 125 19.74 0.62 -8.06
CA GLN A 125 18.28 0.69 -7.98
C GLN A 125 17.66 1.04 -9.34
N ALA A 126 18.22 2.00 -10.08
CA ALA A 126 17.78 2.32 -11.44
C ALA A 126 17.93 1.09 -12.37
N GLU A 127 19.05 0.40 -12.30
CA GLU A 127 19.32 -0.80 -13.10
C GLU A 127 18.33 -1.92 -12.80
N ASN A 128 18.00 -2.17 -11.51
CA ASN A 128 16.98 -3.13 -11.11
C ASN A 128 15.61 -2.77 -11.71
N PHE A 129 15.20 -1.51 -11.65
CA PHE A 129 13.95 -1.05 -12.22
C PHE A 129 13.90 -1.19 -13.73
N MET A 130 14.93 -0.72 -14.44
CA MET A 130 15.02 -0.78 -15.91
C MET A 130 15.02 -2.22 -16.45
N GLN A 131 15.55 -3.19 -15.70
CA GLN A 131 15.50 -4.61 -16.07
C GLN A 131 14.09 -5.21 -16.03
N GLN A 132 13.21 -4.69 -15.20
CA GLN A 132 11.87 -5.25 -15.01
C GLN A 132 10.80 -4.50 -15.81
N VAL A 133 10.94 -3.19 -15.95
CA VAL A 133 9.93 -2.31 -16.55
C VAL A 133 10.29 -2.01 -18.01
N PRO A 134 9.53 -2.53 -18.97
CA PRO A 134 9.82 -2.26 -20.38
C PRO A 134 9.49 -0.81 -20.76
N VAL A 135 10.23 -0.26 -21.70
CA VAL A 135 9.87 0.99 -22.38
C VAL A 135 8.70 0.71 -23.31
N THR A 136 7.52 1.25 -22.99
CA THR A 136 6.30 1.06 -23.78
C THR A 136 5.60 2.40 -24.03
N GLU A 137 4.97 2.55 -25.20
CA GLU A 137 4.15 3.71 -25.49
C GLU A 137 2.88 3.73 -24.60
N ASN A 138 2.39 4.94 -24.31
CA ASN A 138 1.15 5.16 -23.54
C ASN A 138 1.20 4.70 -22.07
N THR A 139 2.38 4.59 -21.47
CA THR A 139 2.54 4.38 -20.04
C THR A 139 2.80 5.69 -19.31
N LEU A 140 2.44 5.74 -18.04
CA LEU A 140 2.77 6.86 -17.17
C LEU A 140 4.29 6.89 -16.89
N PRO A 141 4.84 8.07 -16.54
CA PRO A 141 6.24 8.17 -16.15
C PRO A 141 6.60 7.22 -15.00
N PRO A 142 7.86 6.76 -14.92
CA PRO A 142 8.33 5.99 -13.77
C PRO A 142 8.14 6.76 -12.46
N VAL A 143 7.80 6.05 -11.38
CA VAL A 143 7.71 6.64 -10.04
C VAL A 143 8.80 6.06 -9.15
N ILE A 144 9.48 6.92 -8.41
CA ILE A 144 10.36 6.56 -7.31
C ILE A 144 9.61 6.88 -6.01
N ASP A 145 9.26 5.84 -5.26
CA ASP A 145 8.58 5.92 -3.98
C ASP A 145 9.60 5.99 -2.85
N VAL A 146 9.76 7.19 -2.26
CA VAL A 146 10.79 7.50 -1.27
C VAL A 146 10.14 7.62 0.10
N GLU A 147 10.06 6.51 0.79
CA GLU A 147 9.47 6.44 2.13
C GLU A 147 10.46 5.93 3.17
N LEU A 148 10.50 6.58 4.33
CA LEU A 148 11.28 6.10 5.47
C LEU A 148 10.51 4.96 6.15
N TYR A 149 11.04 3.76 6.04
CA TYR A 149 10.40 2.53 6.56
C TYR A 149 11.18 1.92 7.73
N ASP A 150 12.04 2.71 8.39
CA ASP A 150 12.92 2.19 9.44
C ASP A 150 12.52 2.72 10.82
N ASP A 151 12.15 1.79 11.70
CA ASP A 151 11.87 2.04 13.12
C ASP A 151 13.16 2.16 13.98
N SER A 152 14.34 2.02 13.38
CA SER A 152 15.64 2.13 14.09
C SER A 152 15.90 3.51 14.67
N GLY A 153 15.22 4.53 14.15
CA GLY A 153 15.44 5.93 14.49
C GLY A 153 16.74 6.53 13.91
N ILE A 154 17.48 5.77 13.11
CA ILE A 154 18.67 6.26 12.40
C ILE A 154 18.20 6.83 11.07
N LEU A 155 18.39 8.14 10.91
CA LEU A 155 18.03 8.81 9.65
C LEU A 155 19.18 8.70 8.64
N PRO A 156 18.89 8.37 7.38
CA PRO A 156 19.88 8.36 6.32
C PRO A 156 20.59 9.72 6.16
N ASP A 157 21.82 9.69 5.68
CA ASP A 157 22.55 10.92 5.35
C ASP A 157 21.84 11.70 4.23
N VAL A 158 21.68 12.99 4.40
CA VAL A 158 20.90 13.81 3.48
C VAL A 158 21.59 14.00 2.14
N GLN A 159 22.91 14.26 2.17
CA GLN A 159 23.66 14.52 0.94
C GLN A 159 23.83 13.23 0.11
N GLU A 160 24.21 12.15 0.76
CA GLU A 160 24.33 10.84 0.12
C GLU A 160 22.99 10.39 -0.51
N THR A 161 21.89 10.55 0.22
CA THR A 161 20.54 10.22 -0.30
C THR A 161 20.21 11.06 -1.54
N ARG A 162 20.52 12.36 -1.51
CA ARG A 162 20.26 13.26 -2.64
C ARG A 162 21.11 12.90 -3.86
N ASP A 163 22.36 12.60 -3.66
CA ASP A 163 23.27 12.22 -4.74
C ASP A 163 22.81 10.91 -5.40
N ASN A 164 22.42 9.91 -4.59
CA ASN A 164 21.87 8.64 -5.07
C ASN A 164 20.52 8.82 -5.79
N LEU A 165 19.62 9.66 -5.26
CA LEU A 165 18.35 9.97 -5.92
C LEU A 165 18.55 10.70 -7.24
N GLN A 166 19.50 11.67 -7.30
CA GLN A 166 19.80 12.38 -8.54
C GLN A 166 20.34 11.41 -9.60
N GLU A 167 21.29 10.54 -9.23
CA GLU A 167 21.81 9.54 -10.17
C GLU A 167 20.70 8.63 -10.69
N MET A 168 19.79 8.16 -9.82
CA MET A 168 18.66 7.35 -10.23
C MET A 168 17.73 8.10 -11.17
N LEU A 169 17.38 9.36 -10.86
CA LEU A 169 16.54 10.21 -11.70
C LEU A 169 17.12 10.38 -13.10
N ASP A 170 18.42 10.70 -13.19
CA ASP A 170 19.10 10.94 -14.46
C ASP A 170 19.11 9.67 -15.33
N LEU A 171 19.40 8.52 -14.74
CA LEU A 171 19.40 7.24 -15.45
C LEU A 171 18.02 6.84 -15.96
N LEU A 172 16.97 7.03 -15.13
CA LEU A 172 15.60 6.72 -15.54
C LEU A 172 15.09 7.71 -16.61
N GLU A 173 15.41 9.00 -16.49
CA GLU A 173 15.06 10.00 -17.52
C GLU A 173 15.74 9.68 -18.85
N GLU A 174 17.03 9.32 -18.84
CA GLU A 174 17.77 8.90 -20.04
C GLU A 174 17.13 7.66 -20.69
N HIS A 175 16.76 6.67 -19.87
CA HIS A 175 16.26 5.38 -20.38
C HIS A 175 14.82 5.47 -20.91
N TYR A 176 13.93 6.18 -20.21
CA TYR A 176 12.50 6.26 -20.57
C TYR A 176 12.16 7.47 -21.40
N GLY A 177 13.06 8.45 -21.54
CA GLY A 177 12.83 9.68 -22.29
C GLY A 177 11.82 10.65 -21.65
N VAL A 178 11.50 10.45 -20.37
CA VAL A 178 10.54 11.25 -19.59
C VAL A 178 11.01 11.37 -18.15
N LYS A 179 10.78 12.53 -17.53
CA LYS A 179 11.14 12.76 -16.14
C LYS A 179 10.39 11.83 -15.20
N PRO A 180 11.08 11.10 -14.30
CA PRO A 180 10.43 10.34 -13.26
C PRO A 180 9.67 11.22 -12.27
N ILE A 181 8.69 10.63 -11.62
CA ILE A 181 7.92 11.24 -10.53
C ILE A 181 8.54 10.80 -9.20
N LEU A 182 8.76 11.74 -8.29
CA LEU A 182 9.10 11.44 -6.89
C LEU A 182 7.85 11.47 -6.03
N TYR A 183 7.55 10.35 -5.39
CA TYR A 183 6.52 10.24 -4.36
C TYR A 183 7.18 10.17 -2.97
N ALA A 184 6.62 10.89 -2.00
CA ALA A 184 7.12 10.84 -0.62
C ALA A 184 6.11 11.36 0.38
N ALA A 185 6.20 10.87 1.61
CA ALA A 185 5.53 11.47 2.75
C ALA A 185 6.07 12.90 3.03
N PRO A 186 5.27 13.83 3.61
CA PRO A 186 5.66 15.23 3.78
C PRO A 186 6.97 15.45 4.54
N ASN A 187 7.31 14.59 5.49
CA ASN A 187 8.56 14.68 6.25
C ASN A 187 9.77 14.29 5.40
N THR A 188 9.65 13.20 4.64
CA THR A 188 10.67 12.72 3.70
C THR A 188 10.91 13.74 2.60
N TYR A 189 9.83 14.29 2.03
CA TYR A 189 9.89 15.35 1.04
C TYR A 189 10.72 16.54 1.53
N ARG A 190 10.35 17.12 2.69
CA ARG A 190 11.06 18.29 3.22
C ARG A 190 12.53 18.05 3.45
N LYS A 191 12.91 16.84 3.85
CA LYS A 191 14.28 16.52 4.22
C LYS A 191 15.16 16.17 3.02
N TYR A 192 14.66 15.34 2.12
CA TYR A 192 15.47 14.72 1.08
C TYR A 192 15.15 15.23 -0.32
N ILE A 193 13.90 15.58 -0.61
CA ILE A 193 13.40 15.75 -1.98
C ILE A 193 13.20 17.22 -2.38
N SER A 194 12.96 18.12 -1.43
CA SER A 194 12.59 19.53 -1.72
C SER A 194 13.63 20.34 -2.52
N CYS A 195 14.81 19.78 -2.79
CA CYS A 195 15.83 20.39 -3.64
C CYS A 195 15.69 20.04 -5.13
N PHE A 196 14.95 18.98 -5.46
CA PHE A 196 14.64 18.59 -6.84
C PHE A 196 13.44 19.41 -7.32
N GLN A 197 13.66 20.42 -8.14
CA GLN A 197 12.64 21.29 -8.72
C GLN A 197 12.83 21.43 -10.25
#